data_836f8bcfc73ade8a7070f399df233b93
#
_entry.id   836f8bcfc73ade8a7070f399df233b93
#
_cell.length_a   1.000
_cell.length_b   1.000
_cell.length_c   1.000
_cell.angle_alpha   90.00
_cell.angle_beta   90.00
_cell.angle_gamma   90.00
#
_symmetry.space_group_name_H-M   'P 1'
#
loop_
_entity.id
_entity.type
_entity.pdbx_description
1 polymer ?
#
loop_
_entity_poly.entity_id
_entity_poly.type
_entity_poly.pdbx_seq_one_letter_code
_entity_poly.pdbx_strand_id
1 'polypeptide(L)'
;MFWDRILTVLSCFGKLFVHYKRIQDGRLYCAAQLIGTSSEASKYKCEFTLRAANGIEQISKTFLVRSSTEDWETSFNSGKCLRLDEATVRNFLVGNNLNLTVTLSKV
;
A
#
# COMPACT_ATOMS: atom_id res chain seq x y z
N MET A 1 -14.32 -8.85 15.13
CA MET A 1 -13.39 -8.49 14.06
C MET A 1 -12.84 -7.11 14.31
N PHE A 2 -11.56 -6.97 14.18
CA PHE A 2 -10.88 -5.72 14.45
C PHE A 2 -10.40 -5.09 13.15
N TRP A 3 -10.68 -3.79 12.98
CA TRP A 3 -10.26 -3.00 11.82
C TRP A 3 -9.20 -2.01 12.25
N ASP A 4 -8.09 -2.00 11.53
CA ASP A 4 -7.08 -0.98 11.67
C ASP A 4 -6.88 -0.32 10.30
N ARG A 5 -7.14 0.96 10.24
CA ARG A 5 -7.19 1.72 9.00
C ARG A 5 -6.33 2.96 9.16
N ILE A 6 -5.27 3.05 8.37
CA ILE A 6 -4.36 4.19 8.40
C ILE A 6 -4.36 4.88 7.05
N LEU A 7 -4.59 6.19 7.06
CA LEU A 7 -4.47 7.06 5.90
C LEU A 7 -3.27 7.97 6.10
N THR A 8 -2.39 8.02 5.11
CA THR A 8 -1.27 8.95 5.11
C THR A 8 -1.30 9.75 3.82
N VAL A 9 -1.27 11.07 3.94
CA VAL A 9 -1.21 11.96 2.80
C VAL A 9 0.24 12.28 2.50
N LEU A 10 0.64 12.09 1.24
CA LEU A 10 2.00 12.32 0.77
C LEU A 10 1.97 13.38 -0.33
N SER A 11 2.88 14.35 -0.26
CA SER A 11 3.08 15.34 -1.33
C SER A 11 4.32 14.94 -2.10
N CYS A 12 4.16 14.73 -3.41
CA CYS A 12 5.25 14.27 -4.27
C CYS A 12 4.95 14.69 -5.71
N PHE A 13 5.98 15.11 -6.45
CA PHE A 13 5.83 15.55 -7.85
C PHE A 13 4.80 16.68 -8.04
N GLY A 14 4.61 17.55 -7.03
CA GLY A 14 3.59 18.59 -7.06
C GLY A 14 2.16 18.08 -6.97
N LYS A 15 1.96 16.85 -6.55
CA LYS A 15 0.66 16.19 -6.43
C LYS A 15 0.45 15.66 -5.03
N LEU A 16 -0.81 15.42 -4.68
CA LEU A 16 -1.18 14.80 -3.41
C LEU A 16 -1.57 13.35 -3.63
N PHE A 17 -0.94 12.47 -2.86
CA PHE A 17 -1.22 11.04 -2.86
C PHE A 17 -1.73 10.63 -1.49
N VAL A 18 -2.59 9.61 -1.46
CA VAL A 18 -3.07 9.02 -0.22
C VAL A 18 -2.60 7.57 -0.19
N HIS A 19 -1.82 7.23 0.83
CA HIS A 19 -1.48 5.85 1.14
C HIS A 19 -2.53 5.32 2.12
N TYR A 20 -3.12 4.21 1.76
CA TYR A 20 -4.16 3.55 2.56
C TYR A 20 -3.65 2.18 2.98
N LYS A 21 -3.61 1.97 4.29
CA LYS A 21 -3.21 0.69 4.88
C LYS A 21 -4.36 0.17 5.74
N ARG A 22 -4.69 -1.11 5.57
CA ARG A 22 -5.72 -1.77 6.33
C ARG A 22 -5.24 -3.13 6.77
N ILE A 23 -5.45 -3.45 8.05
CA ILE A 23 -5.23 -4.79 8.57
C ILE A 23 -6.60 -5.34 8.95
N GLN A 24 -6.95 -6.49 8.38
CA GLN A 24 -8.23 -7.14 8.62
C GLN A 24 -8.02 -8.65 8.69
N ASP A 25 -8.45 -9.26 9.78
CA ASP A 25 -8.33 -10.71 10.02
C ASP A 25 -6.88 -11.18 9.88
N GLY A 26 -5.93 -10.37 10.35
CA GLY A 26 -4.51 -10.67 10.25
C GLY A 26 -3.89 -10.45 8.89
N ARG A 27 -4.68 -10.06 7.88
CA ARG A 27 -4.20 -9.79 6.52
C ARG A 27 -3.91 -8.31 6.34
N LEU A 28 -2.86 -8.03 5.57
CA LEU A 28 -2.47 -6.66 5.23
C LEU A 28 -2.93 -6.31 3.83
N TYR A 29 -3.51 -5.13 3.70
CA TYR A 29 -3.90 -4.52 2.43
C TYR A 29 -3.29 -3.13 2.35
N CYS A 30 -2.60 -2.82 1.25
CA CYS A 30 -2.02 -1.49 1.01
C CYS A 30 -2.32 -1.05 -0.41
N ALA A 31 -2.71 0.21 -0.56
CA ALA A 31 -2.91 0.82 -1.87
C ALA A 31 -2.54 2.30 -1.82
N ALA A 32 -2.29 2.89 -2.98
CA ALA A 32 -2.04 4.31 -3.10
C ALA A 32 -2.97 4.91 -4.16
N GLN A 33 -3.51 6.08 -3.85
CA GLN A 33 -4.33 6.86 -4.77
C GLN A 33 -3.73 8.24 -4.97
N LEU A 34 -3.84 8.75 -6.20
CA LEU A 34 -3.61 10.15 -6.50
C LEU A 34 -4.94 10.89 -6.35
N ILE A 35 -4.92 12.03 -5.69
CA ILE A 35 -6.08 12.93 -5.65
C ILE A 35 -6.15 13.61 -7.01
N GLY A 36 -6.96 13.05 -7.91
CA GLY A 36 -7.05 13.48 -9.29
C GLY A 36 -7.74 12.46 -10.17
N THR A 37 -7.62 12.63 -11.48
CA THR A 37 -8.27 11.78 -12.47
C THR A 37 -7.53 10.45 -12.67
N SER A 38 -8.22 9.47 -13.27
CA SER A 38 -7.60 8.20 -13.64
C SER A 38 -6.46 8.38 -14.63
N SER A 39 -6.61 9.31 -15.57
CA SER A 39 -5.57 9.64 -16.54
C SER A 39 -4.30 10.15 -15.86
N GLU A 40 -4.43 11.01 -14.86
CA GLU A 40 -3.29 11.51 -14.09
C GLU A 40 -2.65 10.40 -13.25
N ALA A 41 -3.47 9.61 -12.57
CA ALA A 41 -3.01 8.52 -11.70
C ALA A 41 -2.18 7.49 -12.47
N SER A 42 -2.55 7.19 -13.72
CA SER A 42 -1.86 6.20 -14.55
C SER A 42 -0.42 6.58 -14.89
N LYS A 43 -0.01 7.79 -14.61
CA LYS A 43 1.37 8.27 -14.84
C LYS A 43 2.32 7.92 -13.71
N TYR A 44 1.81 7.34 -12.63
CA TYR A 44 2.58 7.05 -11.42
C TYR A 44 2.44 5.60 -11.00
N LYS A 45 3.48 5.10 -10.35
CA LYS A 45 3.49 3.77 -9.74
C LYS A 45 3.92 3.86 -8.29
N CYS A 46 3.53 2.88 -7.52
CA CYS A 46 3.83 2.78 -6.10
C CYS A 46 4.44 1.41 -5.81
N GLU A 47 5.61 1.41 -5.18
CA GLU A 47 6.25 0.20 -4.70
C GLU A 47 6.09 0.11 -3.20
N PHE A 48 5.59 -1.04 -2.74
CA PHE A 48 5.52 -1.37 -1.32
C PHE A 48 6.61 -2.38 -1.00
N THR A 49 7.44 -2.06 -0.02
CA THR A 49 8.54 -2.93 0.43
C THR A 49 8.38 -3.22 1.91
N LEU A 50 8.32 -4.50 2.27
CA LEU A 50 8.36 -4.98 3.64
C LEU A 50 9.69 -5.63 3.90
N ARG A 51 10.32 -5.28 5.03
CA ARG A 51 11.58 -5.87 5.47
C ARG A 51 11.39 -6.59 6.80
N ALA A 52 11.98 -7.77 6.89
CA ALA A 52 11.98 -8.54 8.14
C ALA A 52 12.99 -7.97 9.14
N ALA A 53 12.87 -8.41 10.40
CA ALA A 53 13.76 -7.98 11.47
C ALA A 53 15.22 -8.35 11.21
N ASN A 54 15.47 -9.45 10.46
CA ASN A 54 16.84 -9.87 10.13
C ASN A 54 17.51 -8.96 9.08
N GLY A 55 16.78 -8.03 8.46
CA GLY A 55 17.29 -7.14 7.43
C GLY A 55 17.64 -7.80 6.10
N ILE A 56 17.38 -9.08 5.96
CA ILE A 56 17.73 -9.88 4.77
C ILE A 56 16.49 -10.19 3.95
N GLU A 57 15.46 -10.71 4.59
CA GLU A 57 14.23 -11.08 3.92
C GLU A 57 13.39 -9.84 3.65
N GLN A 58 12.88 -9.74 2.43
CA GLN A 58 11.99 -8.64 2.07
C GLN A 58 11.01 -9.05 0.99
N ILE A 59 9.89 -8.35 0.95
CA ILE A 59 8.89 -8.46 -0.11
C ILE A 59 8.72 -7.09 -0.72
N SER A 60 8.80 -7.01 -2.06
CA SER A 60 8.52 -5.78 -2.79
C SER A 60 7.50 -6.07 -3.88
N LYS A 61 6.49 -5.21 -3.99
CA LYS A 61 5.51 -5.27 -5.07
C LYS A 61 5.19 -3.87 -5.56
N THR A 62 5.04 -3.75 -6.87
CA THR A 62 4.77 -2.47 -7.54
C THR A 62 3.41 -2.51 -8.21
N PHE A 63 2.63 -1.46 -8.02
CA PHE A 63 1.31 -1.29 -8.61
C PHE A 63 1.20 0.10 -9.22
N LEU A 64 0.32 0.23 -10.22
CA LEU A 64 -0.07 1.56 -10.68
C LEU A 64 -0.83 2.28 -9.56
N VAL A 65 -0.61 3.58 -9.43
CA VAL A 65 -1.37 4.42 -8.54
C VAL A 65 -2.81 4.54 -9.07
N ARG A 66 -3.78 4.43 -8.18
CA ARG A 66 -5.20 4.51 -8.54
C ARG A 66 -5.69 5.95 -8.37
N SER A 67 -6.80 6.28 -9.04
CA SER A 67 -7.46 7.57 -8.87
C SER A 67 -8.23 7.61 -7.55
N SER A 68 -8.26 8.78 -6.91
CA SER A 68 -9.09 9.02 -5.72
C SER A 68 -10.59 8.89 -6.00
N THR A 69 -10.99 8.86 -7.27
CA THR A 69 -12.39 8.61 -7.65
C THR A 69 -12.74 7.13 -7.58
N GLU A 70 -11.74 6.25 -7.45
CA GLU A 70 -11.95 4.81 -7.33
C GLU A 70 -12.21 4.43 -5.88
N ASP A 71 -13.15 3.50 -5.68
CA ASP A 71 -13.48 2.97 -4.38
C ASP A 71 -12.37 2.02 -3.87
N TRP A 72 -11.94 2.21 -2.63
CA TRP A 72 -10.92 1.38 -1.99
C TRP A 72 -11.31 -0.11 -1.97
N GLU A 73 -12.59 -0.41 -1.70
CA GLU A 73 -13.05 -1.80 -1.66
C GLU A 73 -12.89 -2.46 -3.03
N THR A 74 -13.17 -1.74 -4.10
CA THR A 74 -12.97 -2.23 -5.45
C THR A 74 -11.49 -2.55 -5.71
N SER A 75 -10.58 -1.67 -5.32
CA SER A 75 -9.15 -1.89 -5.46
C SER A 75 -8.68 -3.11 -4.69
N PHE A 76 -9.14 -3.28 -3.45
CA PHE A 76 -8.76 -4.41 -2.61
C PHE A 76 -9.29 -5.73 -3.15
N ASN A 77 -10.53 -5.74 -3.62
CA ASN A 77 -11.18 -6.96 -4.10
C ASN A 77 -10.70 -7.39 -5.48
N SER A 78 -10.25 -6.45 -6.31
CA SER A 78 -9.79 -6.75 -7.67
C SER A 78 -8.30 -7.12 -7.74
N GLY A 79 -7.60 -7.13 -6.62
CA GLY A 79 -6.17 -7.46 -6.57
C GLY A 79 -5.25 -6.35 -7.06
N LYS A 80 -5.75 -5.12 -7.16
CA LYS A 80 -4.97 -3.95 -7.59
C LYS A 80 -4.32 -3.24 -6.41
N CYS A 81 -3.90 -4.00 -5.42
CA CYS A 81 -3.25 -3.51 -4.22
C CYS A 81 -2.32 -4.59 -3.68
N LEU A 82 -1.45 -4.21 -2.75
CA LEU A 82 -0.67 -5.19 -2.00
C LEU A 82 -1.62 -5.96 -1.09
N ARG A 83 -1.54 -7.29 -1.14
CA ARG A 83 -2.28 -8.17 -0.23
C ARG A 83 -1.32 -9.22 0.30
N LEU A 84 -1.25 -9.32 1.62
CA LEU A 84 -0.43 -10.33 2.29
C LEU A 84 -1.29 -11.11 3.27
N ASP A 85 -1.12 -12.42 3.28
CA ASP A 85 -1.84 -13.29 4.21
C ASP A 85 -1.29 -13.17 5.64
N GLU A 86 -2.00 -13.75 6.59
CA GLU A 86 -1.65 -13.65 8.01
C GLU A 86 -0.27 -14.26 8.30
N ALA A 87 0.06 -15.40 7.71
CA ALA A 87 1.34 -16.04 7.94
C ALA A 87 2.49 -15.18 7.46
N THR A 88 2.36 -14.58 6.29
CA THR A 88 3.36 -13.66 5.75
C THR A 88 3.50 -12.43 6.63
N VAL A 89 2.38 -11.84 7.05
CA VAL A 89 2.39 -10.65 7.92
C VAL A 89 3.15 -10.97 9.21
N ARG A 90 2.85 -12.10 9.85
CA ARG A 90 3.53 -12.52 11.08
C ARG A 90 5.04 -12.67 10.90
N ASN A 91 5.46 -13.19 9.76
CA ASN A 91 6.88 -13.40 9.46
C ASN A 91 7.64 -12.08 9.30
N PHE A 92 6.95 -11.01 8.97
CA PHE A 92 7.56 -9.69 8.75
C PHE A 92 7.33 -8.72 9.89
N LEU A 93 6.69 -9.14 10.99
CA LEU A 93 6.54 -8.28 12.16
C LEU A 93 7.88 -8.03 12.82
N VAL A 94 8.13 -6.76 13.16
CA VAL A 94 9.27 -6.32 13.96
C VAL A 94 8.68 -5.80 15.27
N GLY A 95 8.68 -6.63 16.31
CA GLY A 95 7.86 -6.36 17.48
C GLY A 95 6.38 -6.42 17.09
N ASN A 96 5.63 -5.35 17.32
CA ASN A 96 4.23 -5.24 16.94
C ASN A 96 4.02 -4.40 15.67
N ASN A 97 5.08 -4.10 14.94
CA ASN A 97 5.03 -3.20 13.79
C ASN A 97 5.52 -3.89 12.53
N LEU A 98 5.08 -3.37 11.38
CA LEU A 98 5.59 -3.75 10.07
C LEU A 98 6.55 -2.67 9.58
N ASN A 99 7.70 -3.08 9.08
CA ASN A 99 8.66 -2.17 8.47
C ASN A 99 8.31 -2.02 6.99
N LEU A 100 7.35 -1.15 6.71
CA LEU A 100 6.81 -0.90 5.39
C LEU A 100 7.35 0.40 4.82
N THR A 101 7.94 0.35 3.62
CA THR A 101 8.35 1.51 2.86
C THR A 101 7.46 1.66 1.64
N VAL A 102 6.98 2.87 1.40
CA VAL A 102 6.16 3.22 0.25
C VAL A 102 6.95 4.17 -0.64
N THR A 103 7.19 3.77 -1.89
CA THR A 103 7.97 4.57 -2.84
C THR A 103 7.10 4.92 -4.05
N LEU A 104 6.91 6.21 -4.29
CA LEU A 104 6.17 6.73 -5.44
C LEU A 104 7.17 7.12 -6.53
N SER A 105 6.85 6.77 -7.77
CA SER A 105 7.67 7.14 -8.92
C SER A 105 6.81 7.32 -10.16
N LYS A 106 7.37 7.97 -11.17
CA LYS A 106 6.70 8.11 -12.47
C LYS A 106 6.88 6.83 -13.27
N VAL A 107 5.84 6.49 -14.00
CA VAL A 107 5.88 5.38 -14.95
C VAL A 107 6.84 5.68 -16.10
#